data_1e8913781095e0eb35039a39c3aab7fc
#
_entry.id   1e8913781095e0eb35039a39c3aab7fc
#
_cell.length_a   1.000
_cell.length_b   1.000
_cell.length_c   1.000
_cell.angle_alpha   90.00
_cell.angle_beta   90.00
_cell.angle_gamma   90.00
#
_symmetry.space_group_name_H-M   'P 1'
#
loop_
_entity.id
_entity.type
_entity.pdbx_description
1 polymer ?
#
loop_
_entity_poly.entity_id
_entity_poly.type
_entity_poly.pdbx_seq_one_letter_code
_entity_poly.pdbx_strand_id
1 'polypeptide(L)'
;MNFLLDTNILVHYIRKPELLSDFENNYQPFSNQNVPLISIVTEAEIKSLAIQFGWGEKKMRQLEKLLGFFLKVPIQTEKQIRVYAEIDAYSKHKDPVRKYPAGYSSMKVGKNDLWIAATAHVTNSKLVTTDDDFDHLNGVFIDLIKPNI
;
A
#
# COMPACT_ATOMS: atom_id res chain seq x y z
N MET A 1 -14.39 -6.42 -3.72
CA MET A 1 -12.93 -6.58 -3.64
C MET A 1 -12.33 -5.38 -2.94
N ASN A 2 -11.37 -5.62 -2.06
CA ASN A 2 -10.70 -4.56 -1.31
C ASN A 2 -9.38 -4.19 -1.99
N PHE A 3 -9.11 -2.90 -2.12
CA PHE A 3 -7.86 -2.36 -2.67
C PHE A 3 -7.20 -1.47 -1.62
N LEU A 4 -6.02 -1.82 -1.18
CA LEU A 4 -5.20 -0.98 -0.30
C LEU A 4 -4.17 -0.26 -1.17
N LEU A 5 -4.23 1.07 -1.21
CA LEU A 5 -3.34 1.87 -2.04
C LEU A 5 -2.15 2.36 -1.22
N ASP A 6 -0.96 2.16 -1.76
CA ASP A 6 0.28 2.66 -1.18
C ASP A 6 0.45 4.16 -1.43
N THR A 7 1.30 4.78 -0.66
CA THR A 7 1.54 6.22 -0.67
C THR A 7 1.94 6.73 -2.05
N ASN A 8 2.80 6.01 -2.78
CA ASN A 8 3.23 6.45 -4.11
C ASN A 8 2.07 6.52 -5.12
N ILE A 9 1.06 5.68 -4.98
CA ILE A 9 -0.13 5.72 -5.83
C ILE A 9 -0.92 7.00 -5.57
N LEU A 10 -1.08 7.39 -4.30
CA LEU A 10 -1.74 8.65 -3.95
C LEU A 10 -1.00 9.87 -4.51
N VAL A 11 0.32 9.85 -4.48
CA VAL A 11 1.13 10.92 -5.09
C VAL A 11 0.83 11.04 -6.59
N HIS A 12 0.73 9.91 -7.30
CA HIS A 12 0.37 9.93 -8.71
C HIS A 12 -1.03 10.50 -8.95
N TYR A 13 -2.00 10.17 -8.12
CA TYR A 13 -3.36 10.75 -8.22
C TYR A 13 -3.35 12.28 -8.14
N ILE A 14 -2.48 12.84 -7.32
CA ILE A 14 -2.38 14.31 -7.18
C ILE A 14 -1.58 14.94 -8.32
N ARG A 15 -0.48 14.31 -8.73
CA ARG A 15 0.46 14.88 -9.70
C ARG A 15 0.13 14.58 -11.15
N LYS A 16 -0.21 13.34 -11.45
CA LYS A 16 -0.41 12.81 -12.81
C LYS A 16 -1.45 11.70 -12.80
N PRO A 17 -2.73 12.02 -12.52
CA PRO A 17 -3.78 11.02 -12.41
C PRO A 17 -3.98 10.19 -13.69
N GLU A 18 -3.63 10.74 -14.85
CA GLU A 18 -3.71 10.04 -16.13
C GLU A 18 -2.86 8.76 -16.18
N LEU A 19 -1.81 8.67 -15.38
CA LEU A 19 -0.97 7.47 -15.29
C LEU A 19 -1.71 6.27 -14.69
N LEU A 20 -2.80 6.51 -13.98
CA LEU A 20 -3.59 5.48 -13.31
C LEU A 20 -4.84 5.07 -14.09
N SER A 21 -5.03 5.60 -15.31
CA SER A 21 -6.23 5.34 -16.11
C SER A 21 -6.43 3.85 -16.40
N ASP A 22 -5.37 3.13 -16.75
CA ASP A 22 -5.47 1.69 -17.03
C ASP A 22 -5.83 0.91 -15.76
N PHE A 23 -5.26 1.27 -14.63
CA PHE A 23 -5.59 0.67 -13.34
C PHE A 23 -7.08 0.89 -13.02
N GLU A 24 -7.56 2.13 -13.14
CA GLU A 24 -8.97 2.45 -12.89
C GLU A 24 -9.92 1.72 -13.84
N ASN A 25 -9.58 1.66 -15.13
CA ASN A 25 -10.40 0.97 -16.13
C ASN A 25 -10.47 -0.54 -15.87
N ASN A 26 -9.35 -1.15 -15.47
CA ASN A 26 -9.29 -2.59 -15.28
C ASN A 26 -9.88 -3.05 -13.95
N TYR A 27 -9.72 -2.26 -12.89
CA TYR A 27 -10.06 -2.70 -11.52
C TYR A 27 -11.22 -1.92 -10.89
N GLN A 28 -11.52 -0.72 -11.36
CA GLN A 28 -12.61 0.13 -10.87
C GLN A 28 -12.64 0.24 -9.33
N PRO A 29 -11.50 0.65 -8.70
CA PRO A 29 -11.37 0.58 -7.23
C PRO A 29 -12.39 1.44 -6.48
N PHE A 30 -12.90 2.48 -7.13
CA PHE A 30 -13.87 3.41 -6.53
C PHE A 30 -15.33 3.09 -6.88
N SER A 31 -15.60 1.99 -7.57
CA SER A 31 -16.97 1.57 -7.87
C SER A 31 -17.67 1.09 -6.60
N ASN A 32 -19.02 1.10 -6.61
CA ASN A 32 -19.82 0.64 -5.47
C ASN A 32 -19.62 -0.83 -5.09
N GLN A 33 -19.02 -1.63 -5.98
CA GLN A 33 -18.76 -3.05 -5.73
C GLN A 33 -17.42 -3.30 -5.05
N ASN A 34 -16.59 -2.27 -4.93
CA ASN A 34 -15.24 -2.36 -4.42
C ASN A 34 -15.05 -1.43 -3.23
N VAL A 35 -14.03 -1.70 -2.43
CA VAL A 35 -13.69 -0.91 -1.25
C VAL A 35 -12.27 -0.39 -1.37
N PRO A 36 -12.09 0.92 -1.60
CA PRO A 36 -10.76 1.53 -1.57
C PRO A 36 -10.36 1.82 -0.11
N LEU A 37 -9.17 1.38 0.25
CA LEU A 37 -8.60 1.53 1.60
C LEU A 37 -7.22 2.16 1.54
N ILE A 38 -6.85 2.85 2.61
CA ILE A 38 -5.47 3.22 2.89
C ILE A 38 -5.14 2.86 4.35
N SER A 39 -3.87 2.58 4.60
CA SER A 39 -3.37 2.50 5.98
C SER A 39 -3.31 3.89 6.60
N ILE A 40 -3.49 3.98 7.91
CA ILE A 40 -3.22 5.21 8.65
C ILE A 40 -1.77 5.68 8.45
N VAL A 41 -0.86 4.75 8.22
CA VAL A 41 0.54 5.04 7.87
C VAL A 41 0.63 5.81 6.55
N THR A 42 -0.13 5.39 5.54
CA THR A 42 -0.18 6.07 4.24
C THR A 42 -0.72 7.49 4.37
N GLU A 43 -1.75 7.71 5.19
CA GLU A 43 -2.24 9.07 5.44
C GLU A 43 -1.16 9.96 6.04
N ALA A 44 -0.42 9.46 7.02
CA ALA A 44 0.67 10.21 7.63
C ALA A 44 1.79 10.51 6.63
N GLU A 45 2.18 9.51 5.84
CA GLU A 45 3.22 9.68 4.83
C GLU A 45 2.84 10.70 3.75
N ILE A 46 1.64 10.63 3.21
CA ILE A 46 1.23 11.56 2.14
C ILE A 46 1.11 12.99 2.67
N LYS A 47 0.64 13.18 3.90
CA LYS A 47 0.60 14.50 4.51
C LYS A 47 2.00 15.07 4.75
N SER A 48 2.93 14.24 5.17
CA SER A 48 4.35 14.62 5.30
C SER A 48 4.95 15.01 3.95
N LEU A 49 4.71 14.22 2.91
CA LEU A 49 5.18 14.51 1.56
C LEU A 49 4.58 15.82 1.02
N ALA A 50 3.32 16.08 1.27
CA ALA A 50 2.67 17.35 0.87
C ALA A 50 3.39 18.57 1.46
N ILE A 51 3.81 18.48 2.71
CA ILE A 51 4.61 19.53 3.36
C ILE A 51 5.99 19.64 2.71
N GLN A 52 6.68 18.51 2.53
CA GLN A 52 8.02 18.48 1.94
C GLN A 52 8.05 19.02 0.52
N PHE A 53 7.03 18.72 -0.29
CA PHE A 53 6.90 19.19 -1.66
C PHE A 53 6.39 20.63 -1.75
N GLY A 54 5.97 21.22 -0.65
CA GLY A 54 5.43 22.58 -0.63
C GLY A 54 4.13 22.72 -1.40
N TRP A 55 3.25 21.73 -1.35
CA TRP A 55 1.96 21.79 -2.05
C TRP A 55 1.13 22.97 -1.54
N GLY A 56 0.63 23.79 -2.50
CA GLY A 56 -0.23 24.93 -2.20
C GLY A 56 -1.69 24.52 -1.96
N GLU A 57 -2.54 25.53 -1.74
CA GLU A 57 -3.96 25.32 -1.38
C GLU A 57 -4.73 24.42 -2.35
N LYS A 58 -4.50 24.59 -3.67
CA LYS A 58 -5.19 23.80 -4.69
C LYS A 58 -4.90 22.30 -4.55
N LYS A 59 -3.61 21.95 -4.45
CA LYS A 59 -3.19 20.54 -4.27
C LYS A 59 -3.61 20.00 -2.92
N MET A 60 -3.58 20.79 -1.87
CA MET A 60 -4.05 20.37 -0.55
C MET A 60 -5.54 20.07 -0.55
N ARG A 61 -6.35 20.87 -1.23
CA ARG A 61 -7.79 20.56 -1.41
C ARG A 61 -8.00 19.29 -2.21
N GLN A 62 -7.22 19.08 -3.27
CA GLN A 62 -7.26 17.83 -4.05
C GLN A 62 -6.90 16.63 -3.19
N LEU A 63 -5.89 16.76 -2.34
CA LEU A 63 -5.49 15.68 -1.41
C LEU A 63 -6.61 15.37 -0.41
N GLU A 64 -7.20 16.36 0.22
CA GLU A 64 -8.29 16.15 1.18
C GLU A 64 -9.50 15.48 0.51
N LYS A 65 -9.84 15.90 -0.70
CA LYS A 65 -10.90 15.28 -1.49
C LYS A 65 -10.57 13.80 -1.81
N LEU A 66 -9.34 13.53 -2.24
CA LEU A 66 -8.89 12.17 -2.52
C LEU A 66 -8.96 11.29 -1.28
N LEU A 67 -8.43 11.76 -0.16
CA LEU A 67 -8.46 11.01 1.11
C LEU A 67 -9.88 10.67 1.57
N GLY A 68 -10.86 11.51 1.22
CA GLY A 68 -12.27 11.27 1.52
C GLY A 68 -12.88 10.06 0.83
N PHE A 69 -12.26 9.53 -0.22
CA PHE A 69 -12.76 8.32 -0.90
C PHE A 69 -12.36 7.02 -0.21
N PHE A 70 -11.39 7.07 0.70
CA PHE A 70 -10.82 5.86 1.30
C PHE A 70 -11.35 5.59 2.69
N LEU A 71 -11.53 4.32 3.01
CA LEU A 71 -11.57 3.87 4.40
C LEU A 71 -10.15 3.84 4.94
N LYS A 72 -9.93 4.48 6.08
CA LYS A 72 -8.63 4.53 6.73
C LYS A 72 -8.54 3.41 7.75
N VAL A 73 -7.56 2.53 7.57
CA VAL A 73 -7.37 1.36 8.43
C VAL A 73 -6.33 1.67 9.51
N PRO A 74 -6.73 1.69 10.79
CA PRO A 74 -5.80 1.93 11.87
C PRO A 74 -4.91 0.71 12.15
N ILE A 75 -3.79 0.95 12.85
CA ILE A 75 -2.96 -0.12 13.41
C ILE A 75 -3.45 -0.35 14.84
N GLN A 76 -4.19 -1.45 15.07
CA GLN A 76 -4.78 -1.67 16.38
C GLN A 76 -5.05 -3.13 16.74
N THR A 77 -4.78 -4.09 15.85
CA THR A 77 -5.13 -5.49 16.10
C THR A 77 -3.89 -6.34 16.37
N GLU A 78 -4.05 -7.36 17.22
CA GLU A 78 -3.02 -8.36 17.47
C GLU A 78 -2.63 -9.09 16.18
N LYS A 79 -3.57 -9.30 15.27
CA LYS A 79 -3.31 -9.94 13.99
C LYS A 79 -2.37 -9.09 13.13
N GLN A 80 -2.57 -7.76 13.07
CA GLN A 80 -1.66 -6.86 12.36
C GLN A 80 -0.24 -6.93 12.92
N ILE A 81 -0.11 -6.93 14.25
CA ILE A 81 1.19 -7.01 14.92
C ILE A 81 1.89 -8.32 14.57
N ARG A 82 1.18 -9.45 14.65
CA ARG A 82 1.73 -10.77 14.33
C ARG A 82 2.17 -10.84 12.86
N VAL A 83 1.34 -10.38 11.94
CA VAL A 83 1.66 -10.42 10.50
C VAL A 83 2.85 -9.52 10.18
N TYR A 84 2.94 -8.34 10.79
CA TYR A 84 4.13 -7.49 10.70
C TYR A 84 5.40 -8.28 11.07
N ALA A 85 5.39 -8.95 12.22
CA ALA A 85 6.54 -9.71 12.69
C ALA A 85 6.88 -10.88 11.74
N GLU A 86 5.87 -11.56 11.24
CA GLU A 86 6.05 -12.67 10.29
C GLU A 86 6.62 -12.19 8.95
N ILE A 87 6.14 -11.08 8.41
CA ILE A 87 6.65 -10.50 7.16
C ILE A 87 8.10 -10.05 7.34
N ASP A 88 8.43 -9.39 8.45
CA ASP A 88 9.80 -8.96 8.73
C ASP A 88 10.77 -10.14 8.80
N ALA A 89 10.41 -11.18 9.55
CA ALA A 89 11.23 -12.40 9.64
C ALA A 89 11.38 -13.10 8.29
N TYR A 90 10.30 -13.22 7.54
CA TYR A 90 10.31 -13.82 6.19
C TYR A 90 11.23 -13.02 5.24
N SER A 91 11.11 -11.71 5.23
CA SER A 91 11.92 -10.84 4.35
C SER A 91 13.42 -10.96 4.63
N LYS A 92 13.80 -11.24 5.88
CA LYS A 92 15.19 -11.44 6.32
C LYS A 92 15.69 -12.88 6.19
N HIS A 93 14.93 -13.78 5.55
CA HIS A 93 15.22 -15.22 5.44
C HIS A 93 15.30 -15.93 6.79
N LYS A 94 14.51 -15.49 7.76
CA LYS A 94 14.51 -16.05 9.13
C LYS A 94 13.19 -16.69 9.51
N ASP A 95 12.27 -16.89 8.54
CA ASP A 95 11.02 -17.60 8.78
C ASP A 95 11.31 -19.11 8.77
N PRO A 96 11.01 -19.83 9.86
CA PRO A 96 11.29 -21.27 9.92
C PRO A 96 10.32 -22.14 9.10
N VAL A 97 9.22 -21.58 8.64
CA VAL A 97 8.13 -22.33 7.99
C VAL A 97 7.98 -21.99 6.50
N ARG A 98 7.98 -20.68 6.16
CA ARG A 98 7.72 -20.26 4.80
C ARG A 98 9.01 -20.23 3.99
N LYS A 99 8.98 -20.93 2.84
CA LYS A 99 10.10 -20.93 1.91
C LYS A 99 10.22 -19.60 1.20
N TYR A 100 11.40 -19.00 1.25
CA TYR A 100 11.68 -17.74 0.54
C TYR A 100 11.75 -17.99 -0.98
N PRO A 101 11.16 -17.11 -1.82
CA PRO A 101 11.15 -17.33 -3.26
C PRO A 101 12.55 -17.27 -3.87
N ALA A 102 12.80 -18.14 -4.86
CA ALA A 102 14.05 -18.14 -5.61
C ALA A 102 14.22 -16.82 -6.38
N GLY A 103 15.44 -16.32 -6.44
CA GLY A 103 15.77 -15.10 -7.18
C GLY A 103 15.67 -13.81 -6.39
N TYR A 104 15.19 -13.85 -5.15
CA TYR A 104 15.15 -12.68 -4.27
C TYR A 104 16.21 -12.76 -3.18
N SER A 105 16.87 -11.63 -2.94
CA SER A 105 17.80 -11.49 -1.82
C SER A 105 17.04 -11.23 -0.51
N SER A 106 17.71 -11.50 0.61
CA SER A 106 17.23 -11.03 1.93
C SER A 106 17.02 -9.52 1.90
N MET A 107 15.88 -9.06 2.42
CA MET A 107 15.49 -7.65 2.42
C MET A 107 15.22 -7.15 3.83
N LYS A 108 15.66 -5.91 4.07
CA LYS A 108 15.21 -5.14 5.22
C LYS A 108 14.09 -4.21 4.73
N VAL A 109 12.85 -4.66 4.89
CA VAL A 109 11.68 -3.85 4.55
C VAL A 109 11.53 -2.73 5.58
N GLY A 110 11.25 -1.51 5.12
CA GLY A 110 11.01 -0.36 6.00
C GLY A 110 9.80 -0.58 6.90
N LYS A 111 9.79 0.03 8.09
CA LYS A 111 8.73 -0.16 9.09
C LYS A 111 7.35 0.24 8.56
N ASN A 112 7.26 1.35 7.83
CA ASN A 112 5.99 1.78 7.23
C ASN A 112 5.48 0.77 6.22
N ASP A 113 6.37 0.25 5.36
CA ASP A 113 6.01 -0.76 4.37
C ASP A 113 5.57 -2.08 5.02
N LEU A 114 6.21 -2.46 6.14
CA LEU A 114 5.77 -3.63 6.91
C LEU A 114 4.34 -3.45 7.44
N TRP A 115 3.99 -2.27 7.95
CA TRP A 115 2.63 -1.99 8.41
C TRP A 115 1.62 -1.98 7.25
N ILE A 116 2.00 -1.42 6.11
CA ILE A 116 1.16 -1.40 4.91
C ILE A 116 0.90 -2.83 4.43
N ALA A 117 1.94 -3.65 4.33
CA ALA A 117 1.81 -5.06 3.93
C ALA A 117 0.96 -5.86 4.93
N ALA A 118 1.19 -5.69 6.24
CA ALA A 118 0.40 -6.34 7.27
C ALA A 118 -1.08 -5.94 7.18
N THR A 119 -1.35 -4.66 6.94
CA THR A 119 -2.71 -4.15 6.77
C THR A 119 -3.38 -4.76 5.53
N ALA A 120 -2.67 -4.86 4.40
CA ALA A 120 -3.20 -5.51 3.20
C ALA A 120 -3.58 -6.97 3.47
N HIS A 121 -2.73 -7.70 4.20
CA HIS A 121 -2.99 -9.09 4.56
C HIS A 121 -4.25 -9.23 5.44
N VAL A 122 -4.33 -8.47 6.53
CA VAL A 122 -5.44 -8.63 7.48
C VAL A 122 -6.78 -8.12 6.95
N THR A 123 -6.78 -7.20 5.99
CA THR A 123 -7.99 -6.72 5.33
C THR A 123 -8.35 -7.51 4.08
N ASN A 124 -7.56 -8.52 3.75
CA ASN A 124 -7.72 -9.29 2.52
C ASN A 124 -7.81 -8.39 1.29
N SER A 125 -6.91 -7.42 1.22
CA SER A 125 -6.86 -6.42 0.15
C SER A 125 -5.79 -6.78 -0.88
N LYS A 126 -6.03 -6.38 -2.12
CA LYS A 126 -4.95 -6.28 -3.10
C LYS A 126 -4.16 -5.01 -2.79
N LEU A 127 -2.84 -5.14 -2.65
CA LEU A 127 -1.96 -4.00 -2.43
C LEU A 127 -1.60 -3.39 -3.78
N VAL A 128 -1.94 -2.12 -3.95
CA VAL A 128 -1.65 -1.35 -5.17
C VAL A 128 -0.43 -0.49 -4.91
N THR A 129 0.67 -0.77 -5.59
CA THR A 129 1.94 -0.07 -5.40
C THR A 129 2.80 -0.14 -6.66
N THR A 130 3.73 0.81 -6.81
CA THR A 130 4.79 0.73 -7.83
C THR A 130 6.13 0.31 -7.22
N ASP A 131 6.18 0.12 -5.90
CA ASP A 131 7.43 -0.19 -5.19
C ASP A 131 7.79 -1.68 -5.29
N ASP A 132 9.00 -1.94 -5.77
CA ASP A 132 9.53 -3.30 -5.91
C ASP A 132 9.86 -3.97 -4.56
N ASP A 133 9.94 -3.20 -3.48
CA ASP A 133 10.22 -3.72 -2.14
C ASP A 133 9.16 -4.70 -1.63
N PHE A 134 7.98 -4.73 -2.23
CA PHE A 134 6.92 -5.67 -1.91
C PHE A 134 6.90 -6.93 -2.76
N ASP A 135 7.68 -7.01 -3.83
CA ASP A 135 7.58 -8.09 -4.84
C ASP A 135 7.75 -9.48 -4.24
N HIS A 136 8.67 -9.66 -3.29
CA HIS A 136 8.93 -10.95 -2.65
C HIS A 136 7.77 -11.45 -1.76
N LEU A 137 6.82 -10.58 -1.45
CA LEU A 137 5.65 -10.91 -0.63
C LEU A 137 4.46 -11.37 -1.47
N ASN A 138 4.51 -11.17 -2.79
CA ASN A 138 3.40 -11.48 -3.68
C ASN A 138 3.13 -12.99 -3.73
N GLY A 139 1.89 -13.37 -3.50
CA GLY A 139 1.47 -14.78 -3.48
C GLY A 139 1.79 -15.51 -2.17
N VAL A 140 2.46 -14.86 -1.22
CA VAL A 140 2.80 -15.44 0.10
C VAL A 140 1.97 -14.78 1.20
N PHE A 141 2.06 -13.47 1.33
CA PHE A 141 1.31 -12.69 2.32
C PHE A 141 0.24 -11.80 1.68
N ILE A 142 0.48 -11.33 0.47
CA ILE A 142 -0.35 -10.33 -0.21
C ILE A 142 -0.50 -10.68 -1.69
N ASP A 143 -1.49 -10.07 -2.32
CA ASP A 143 -1.62 -10.01 -3.78
C ASP A 143 -1.28 -8.59 -4.23
N LEU A 144 -0.32 -8.45 -5.14
CA LEU A 144 0.10 -7.17 -5.66
C LEU A 144 -0.63 -6.80 -6.95
N ILE A 145 -0.95 -5.51 -7.06
CA ILE A 145 -1.26 -4.87 -8.35
C ILE A 145 -0.21 -3.79 -8.55
N LYS A 146 0.52 -3.88 -9.66
CA LYS A 146 1.52 -2.88 -10.03
C LYS A 146 1.03 -2.15 -11.28
N PRO A 147 0.46 -0.94 -11.12
CA PRO A 147 0.08 -0.14 -12.28
C PRO A 147 1.29 0.11 -13.18
N ASN A 148 1.07 0.04 -14.49
CA ASN A 148 2.11 0.30 -15.46
C ASN A 148 2.29 1.81 -15.64
N ILE A 149 3.21 2.37 -14.89
CA ILE A 149 3.47 3.82 -14.84
C ILE A 149 4.85 4.13 -15.39
#